data_829f653b6bb87ab80465513242ceec09
#
_entry.id   829f653b6bb87ab80465513242ceec09
#
_cell.length_a   1.000
_cell.length_b   1.000
_cell.length_c   1.000
_cell.angle_alpha   90.00
_cell.angle_beta   90.00
_cell.angle_gamma   90.00
#
_symmetry.space_group_name_H-M   'P 1'
#
loop_
_entity.id
_entity.type
_entity.pdbx_description
1 polymer ?
#
loop_
_entity_poly.entity_id
_entity_poly.type
_entity_poly.pdbx_seq_one_letter_code
_entity_poly.pdbx_strand_id
1 'polypeptide(L)'
;KNVEGVIGEIGGVTSHSAIIARALGIPCILGVKDAASIIKSGDELVADAVKGEIIISPSADEKAEYSLLKEQEQNERLMLKEYINKPTVTKSGLKKAVYANIAKAEDVHGAVVNGAEGIGLFRTDFLYMDRNQAPGEDEQFEAYSSVAKAMGGREVIIRTLDVGGDKHISYLEIEKEENPFMGLRAIRYCLKNTELFKVQLRALLR
;
A
#
# COMPACT_ATOMS: atom_id res chain seq x y z
N LYS A 1 -5.81 -12.10 15.70
CA LYS A 1 -4.35 -12.40 15.66
C LYS A 1 -4.01 -13.79 15.09
N ASN A 2 -5.00 -14.57 14.64
CA ASN A 2 -4.80 -15.95 14.18
C ASN A 2 -5.29 -16.18 12.74
N VAL A 3 -5.30 -15.14 11.92
CA VAL A 3 -5.63 -15.27 10.48
C VAL A 3 -4.34 -15.52 9.73
N GLU A 4 -4.19 -16.71 9.14
CA GLU A 4 -3.03 -17.12 8.37
C GLU A 4 -3.22 -16.92 6.86
N GLY A 5 -4.48 -16.70 6.41
CA GLY A 5 -4.82 -16.44 5.02
C GLY A 5 -6.25 -15.98 4.84
N VAL A 6 -6.56 -15.45 3.68
CA VAL A 6 -7.92 -15.02 3.28
C VAL A 6 -8.28 -15.66 1.96
N ILE A 7 -9.44 -16.33 1.93
CA ILE A 7 -10.03 -16.86 0.71
C ILE A 7 -11.41 -16.22 0.55
N GLY A 8 -11.71 -15.65 -0.62
CA GLY A 8 -12.97 -14.96 -0.87
C GLY A 8 -13.57 -15.26 -2.23
N GLU A 9 -14.89 -15.33 -2.29
CA GLU A 9 -15.63 -15.57 -3.55
C GLU A 9 -15.66 -14.34 -4.45
N ILE A 10 -15.67 -13.16 -3.83
CA ILE A 10 -15.82 -11.88 -4.52
C ILE A 10 -14.60 -11.00 -4.23
N GLY A 11 -14.19 -10.24 -5.22
CA GLY A 11 -13.11 -9.27 -5.12
C GLY A 11 -11.99 -9.53 -6.11
N GLY A 12 -11.12 -8.57 -6.24
CA GLY A 12 -9.92 -8.63 -7.08
C GLY A 12 -8.73 -8.05 -6.33
N VAL A 13 -7.60 -7.94 -7.00
CA VAL A 13 -6.31 -7.48 -6.44
C VAL A 13 -6.35 -6.06 -5.85
N THR A 14 -7.34 -5.27 -6.22
CA THR A 14 -7.57 -3.89 -5.73
C THR A 14 -8.66 -3.79 -4.67
N SER A 15 -9.29 -4.92 -4.29
CA SER A 15 -10.32 -4.92 -3.26
C SER A 15 -9.76 -4.58 -1.88
N HIS A 16 -10.61 -4.07 -1.00
CA HIS A 16 -10.23 -3.71 0.36
C HIS A 16 -9.60 -4.88 1.12
N SER A 17 -10.17 -6.08 0.99
CA SER A 17 -9.63 -7.31 1.59
C SER A 17 -8.24 -7.66 1.10
N ALA A 18 -7.97 -7.52 -0.21
CA ALA A 18 -6.65 -7.76 -0.79
C ALA A 18 -5.61 -6.75 -0.28
N ILE A 19 -6.01 -5.48 -0.15
CA ILE A 19 -5.14 -4.41 0.37
C ILE A 19 -4.77 -4.69 1.83
N ILE A 20 -5.74 -5.05 2.67
CA ILE A 20 -5.51 -5.37 4.09
C ILE A 20 -4.62 -6.61 4.21
N ALA A 21 -4.92 -7.70 3.50
CA ALA A 21 -4.14 -8.93 3.56
C ALA A 21 -2.67 -8.68 3.15
N ARG A 22 -2.46 -7.88 2.09
CA ARG A 22 -1.12 -7.47 1.66
C ARG A 22 -0.39 -6.66 2.73
N ALA A 23 -1.08 -5.72 3.38
CA ALA A 23 -0.51 -4.91 4.45
C ALA A 23 -0.13 -5.77 5.68
N LEU A 24 -0.88 -6.84 5.94
CA LEU A 24 -0.62 -7.79 7.01
C LEU A 24 0.40 -8.88 6.61
N GLY A 25 0.78 -8.95 5.34
CA GLY A 25 1.71 -9.97 4.83
C GLY A 25 1.15 -11.39 4.85
N ILE A 26 -0.18 -11.55 4.75
CA ILE A 26 -0.86 -12.85 4.72
C ILE A 26 -1.35 -13.18 3.30
N PRO A 27 -1.34 -14.45 2.89
CA PRO A 27 -1.84 -14.87 1.59
C PRO A 27 -3.33 -14.54 1.43
N CYS A 28 -3.71 -14.07 0.24
CA CYS A 28 -5.08 -13.70 -0.09
C CYS A 28 -5.43 -14.17 -1.50
N ILE A 29 -6.45 -15.03 -1.61
CA ILE A 29 -6.95 -15.55 -2.87
C ILE A 29 -8.42 -15.16 -3.00
N LEU A 30 -8.75 -14.37 -4.02
CA LEU A 30 -10.10 -13.85 -4.25
C LEU A 30 -10.64 -14.32 -5.60
N GLY A 31 -11.98 -14.29 -5.74
CA GLY A 31 -12.65 -14.76 -6.96
C GLY A 31 -12.80 -16.27 -7.01
N VAL A 32 -12.72 -16.95 -5.88
CA VAL A 32 -12.87 -18.42 -5.79
C VAL A 32 -14.33 -18.77 -5.72
N LYS A 33 -14.87 -19.24 -6.84
CA LYS A 33 -16.29 -19.58 -6.95
C LYS A 33 -16.70 -20.64 -5.91
N ASP A 34 -17.82 -20.41 -5.24
CA ASP A 34 -18.44 -21.31 -4.26
C ASP A 34 -17.52 -21.71 -3.07
N ALA A 35 -16.47 -20.92 -2.77
CA ALA A 35 -15.49 -21.22 -1.71
C ALA A 35 -16.16 -21.48 -0.35
N ALA A 36 -17.12 -20.63 0.06
CA ALA A 36 -17.83 -20.76 1.32
C ALA A 36 -18.72 -22.00 1.40
N SER A 37 -19.13 -22.54 0.25
CA SER A 37 -19.92 -23.78 0.18
C SER A 37 -19.05 -25.04 0.15
N ILE A 38 -17.86 -24.95 -0.41
CA ILE A 38 -16.92 -26.07 -0.59
C ILE A 38 -16.05 -26.25 0.66
N ILE A 39 -15.47 -25.18 1.18
CA ILE A 39 -14.58 -25.18 2.35
C ILE A 39 -15.41 -25.19 3.63
N LYS A 40 -15.18 -26.15 4.50
CA LYS A 40 -15.89 -26.30 5.77
C LYS A 40 -15.00 -25.96 6.94
N SER A 41 -15.64 -25.59 8.05
CA SER A 41 -14.91 -25.38 9.30
C SER A 41 -14.27 -26.70 9.75
N GLY A 42 -12.97 -26.67 9.99
CA GLY A 42 -12.17 -27.83 10.36
C GLY A 42 -11.42 -28.46 9.19
N ASP A 43 -11.67 -28.03 7.96
CA ASP A 43 -10.87 -28.47 6.81
C ASP A 43 -9.43 -27.96 6.93
N GLU A 44 -8.50 -28.83 6.60
CA GLU A 44 -7.10 -28.47 6.45
C GLU A 44 -6.84 -28.00 5.01
N LEU A 45 -6.19 -26.87 4.87
CA LEU A 45 -6.03 -26.19 3.60
C LEU A 45 -4.56 -25.82 3.33
N VAL A 46 -4.16 -25.90 2.07
CA VAL A 46 -3.02 -25.16 1.54
C VAL A 46 -3.55 -24.01 0.67
N ALA A 47 -3.07 -22.80 0.89
CA ALA A 47 -3.42 -21.63 0.09
C ALA A 47 -2.14 -20.97 -0.45
N ASP A 48 -1.85 -21.19 -1.72
CA ASP A 48 -0.72 -20.57 -2.43
C ASP A 48 -1.22 -19.33 -3.19
N ALA A 49 -1.04 -18.16 -2.60
CA ALA A 49 -1.47 -16.90 -3.21
C ALA A 49 -0.56 -16.46 -4.39
N VAL A 50 0.61 -17.05 -4.56
CA VAL A 50 1.51 -16.79 -5.70
C VAL A 50 1.00 -17.52 -6.93
N LYS A 51 0.66 -18.80 -6.78
CA LYS A 51 0.07 -19.61 -7.86
C LYS A 51 -1.44 -19.37 -8.03
N GLY A 52 -2.13 -18.85 -6.99
CA GLY A 52 -3.58 -18.72 -6.95
C GLY A 52 -4.27 -20.08 -6.74
N GLU A 53 -3.64 -21.01 -6.03
CA GLU A 53 -4.11 -22.37 -5.83
C GLU A 53 -4.59 -22.61 -4.39
N ILE A 54 -5.63 -23.40 -4.25
CA ILE A 54 -6.15 -23.86 -2.97
C ILE A 54 -6.29 -25.38 -3.03
N ILE A 55 -5.68 -26.08 -2.10
CA ILE A 55 -5.80 -27.53 -1.94
C ILE A 55 -6.56 -27.79 -0.65
N ILE A 56 -7.71 -28.48 -0.75
CA ILE A 56 -8.53 -28.88 0.37
C ILE A 56 -8.16 -30.31 0.74
N SER A 57 -7.95 -30.57 2.03
CA SER A 57 -7.50 -31.85 2.56
C SER A 57 -6.22 -32.36 1.85
N PRO A 58 -5.13 -31.57 1.89
CA PRO A 58 -3.89 -31.92 1.20
C PRO A 58 -3.33 -33.26 1.70
N SER A 59 -2.78 -34.05 0.78
CA SER A 59 -2.06 -35.28 1.08
C SER A 59 -0.82 -35.03 1.93
N ALA A 60 -0.23 -36.07 2.49
CA ALA A 60 1.00 -35.94 3.28
C ALA A 60 2.18 -35.39 2.44
N ASP A 61 2.25 -35.78 1.18
CA ASP A 61 3.31 -35.31 0.26
C ASP A 61 3.11 -33.84 -0.10
N GLU A 62 1.89 -33.40 -0.41
CA GLU A 62 1.58 -32.00 -0.67
C GLU A 62 1.86 -31.13 0.55
N LYS A 63 1.50 -31.59 1.75
CA LYS A 63 1.85 -30.86 3.00
C LYS A 63 3.36 -30.71 3.18
N ALA A 64 4.12 -31.75 2.91
CA ALA A 64 5.57 -31.71 3.02
C ALA A 64 6.18 -30.74 2.01
N GLU A 65 5.70 -30.76 0.76
CA GLU A 65 6.14 -29.84 -0.29
C GLU A 65 5.88 -28.38 0.09
N TYR A 66 4.62 -28.05 0.47
CA TYR A 66 4.26 -26.67 0.83
C TYR A 66 4.86 -26.20 2.16
N SER A 67 5.14 -27.12 3.08
CA SER A 67 5.90 -26.80 4.30
C SER A 67 7.33 -26.38 3.97
N LEU A 68 7.98 -27.08 3.04
CA LEU A 68 9.32 -26.75 2.57
C LEU A 68 9.34 -25.39 1.85
N LEU A 69 8.36 -25.13 0.99
CA LEU A 69 8.22 -23.83 0.30
C LEU A 69 8.02 -22.67 1.31
N LYS A 70 7.18 -22.88 2.33
CA LYS A 70 6.97 -21.90 3.40
C LYS A 70 8.26 -21.61 4.17
N GLU A 71 9.04 -22.65 4.48
CA GLU A 71 10.33 -22.51 5.15
C GLU A 71 11.33 -21.75 4.26
N GLN A 72 11.40 -22.07 2.99
CA GLN A 72 12.26 -21.38 2.03
C GLN A 72 11.92 -19.89 1.93
N GLU A 73 10.63 -19.55 1.82
CA GLU A 73 10.18 -18.16 1.82
C GLU A 73 10.52 -17.42 3.12
N GLN A 74 10.36 -18.08 4.27
CA GLN A 74 10.74 -17.51 5.56
C GLN A 74 12.25 -17.26 5.66
N ASN A 75 13.05 -18.19 5.20
CA ASN A 75 14.51 -18.07 5.18
C ASN A 75 14.95 -16.94 4.24
N GLU A 76 14.33 -16.83 3.06
CA GLU A 76 14.59 -15.72 2.13
C GLU A 76 14.25 -14.37 2.77
N ARG A 77 13.10 -14.26 3.42
CA ARG A 77 12.72 -13.04 4.16
C ARG A 77 13.71 -12.70 5.28
N LEU A 78 14.24 -13.70 5.98
CA LEU A 78 15.26 -13.49 7.02
C LEU A 78 16.58 -12.99 6.39
N MET A 79 17.02 -13.60 5.30
CA MET A 79 18.20 -13.16 4.56
C MET A 79 18.06 -11.72 4.05
N LEU A 80 16.87 -11.35 3.55
CA LEU A 80 16.60 -9.98 3.09
C LEU A 80 16.73 -8.95 4.22
N LYS A 81 16.37 -9.31 5.46
CA LYS A 81 16.56 -8.42 6.62
C LYS A 81 18.01 -8.05 6.88
N GLU A 82 18.97 -8.88 6.52
CA GLU A 82 20.39 -8.55 6.62
C GLU A 82 20.82 -7.40 5.72
N TYR A 83 20.03 -7.13 4.67
CA TYR A 83 20.32 -6.05 3.73
C TYR A 83 19.75 -4.69 4.14
N ILE A 84 18.87 -4.64 5.16
CA ILE A 84 18.18 -3.41 5.59
C ILE A 84 19.18 -2.27 5.88
N ASN A 85 20.32 -2.57 6.50
CA ASN A 85 21.31 -1.58 6.87
C ASN A 85 22.52 -1.54 5.92
N LYS A 86 22.50 -2.31 4.83
CA LYS A 86 23.59 -2.30 3.85
C LYS A 86 23.38 -1.14 2.85
N PRO A 87 24.44 -0.42 2.49
CA PRO A 87 24.31 0.62 1.48
C PRO A 87 23.95 0.01 0.12
N THR A 88 23.00 0.63 -0.56
CA THR A 88 22.60 0.22 -1.91
C THR A 88 23.63 0.74 -2.93
N VAL A 89 24.44 -0.18 -3.44
CA VAL A 89 25.53 0.14 -4.38
C VAL A 89 25.40 -0.73 -5.63
N THR A 90 25.49 -0.10 -6.79
CA THR A 90 25.51 -0.83 -8.07
C THR A 90 26.81 -1.63 -8.24
N LYS A 91 26.85 -2.56 -9.19
CA LYS A 91 28.10 -3.30 -9.53
C LYS A 91 29.26 -2.38 -9.95
N SER A 92 28.96 -1.18 -10.45
CA SER A 92 29.95 -0.17 -10.80
C SER A 92 30.40 0.72 -9.63
N GLY A 93 29.92 0.45 -8.40
CA GLY A 93 30.30 1.21 -7.20
C GLY A 93 29.45 2.46 -6.96
N LEU A 94 28.44 2.74 -7.79
CA LEU A 94 27.58 3.92 -7.62
C LEU A 94 26.56 3.68 -6.50
N LYS A 95 26.58 4.50 -5.46
CA LYS A 95 25.57 4.47 -4.40
C LYS A 95 24.24 5.06 -4.90
N LYS A 96 23.15 4.38 -4.64
CA LYS A 96 21.77 4.84 -4.90
C LYS A 96 20.97 4.80 -3.60
N ALA A 97 20.23 5.87 -3.35
CA ALA A 97 19.31 5.91 -2.20
C ALA A 97 18.04 5.12 -2.51
N VAL A 98 17.54 4.40 -1.51
CA VAL A 98 16.27 3.64 -1.59
C VAL A 98 15.23 4.36 -0.75
N TYR A 99 14.19 4.85 -1.42
CA TYR A 99 13.11 5.60 -0.80
C TYR A 99 11.81 4.79 -0.82
N ALA A 100 11.02 4.96 0.24
CA ALA A 100 9.71 4.33 0.35
C ALA A 100 8.61 5.18 -0.29
N ASN A 101 7.56 4.51 -0.79
CA ASN A 101 6.29 5.13 -1.12
C ASN A 101 5.31 4.85 0.01
N ILE A 102 4.64 5.89 0.52
CA ILE A 102 3.63 5.78 1.55
C ILE A 102 2.30 6.38 1.11
N ALA A 103 1.21 5.83 1.62
CA ALA A 103 -0.14 6.30 1.38
C ALA A 103 -0.70 7.04 2.60
N LYS A 104 -0.34 6.60 3.80
CA LYS A 104 -0.78 7.16 5.08
C LYS A 104 0.42 7.48 5.95
N ALA A 105 0.23 8.37 6.92
CA ALA A 105 1.31 8.76 7.85
C ALA A 105 1.81 7.54 8.67
N GLU A 106 0.93 6.62 9.02
CA GLU A 106 1.26 5.41 9.78
C GLU A 106 2.24 4.48 9.03
N ASP A 107 2.24 4.50 7.70
CA ASP A 107 3.13 3.67 6.87
C ASP A 107 4.61 4.01 7.08
N VAL A 108 4.90 5.22 7.58
CA VAL A 108 6.28 5.67 7.81
C VAL A 108 7.05 4.77 8.77
N HIS A 109 6.37 4.21 9.77
CA HIS A 109 7.01 3.29 10.71
C HIS A 109 7.55 2.04 9.99
N GLY A 110 6.75 1.45 9.12
CA GLY A 110 7.17 0.33 8.28
C GLY A 110 8.34 0.69 7.36
N ALA A 111 8.32 1.88 6.76
CA ALA A 111 9.40 2.38 5.92
C ALA A 111 10.72 2.50 6.70
N VAL A 112 10.69 3.07 7.90
CA VAL A 112 11.87 3.24 8.77
C VAL A 112 12.43 1.88 9.20
N VAL A 113 11.57 0.95 9.65
CA VAL A 113 11.98 -0.40 10.10
C VAL A 113 12.61 -1.20 8.97
N ASN A 114 12.16 -0.99 7.73
CA ASN A 114 12.72 -1.64 6.55
C ASN A 114 13.88 -0.86 5.89
N GLY A 115 14.45 0.12 6.59
CA GLY A 115 15.68 0.78 6.18
C GLY A 115 15.54 1.81 5.06
N ALA A 116 14.35 2.37 4.85
CA ALA A 116 14.18 3.44 3.87
C ALA A 116 15.07 4.65 4.19
N GLU A 117 15.83 5.09 3.20
CA GLU A 117 16.72 6.24 3.30
C GLU A 117 15.97 7.58 3.17
N GLY A 118 14.69 7.53 2.76
CA GLY A 118 13.78 8.67 2.62
C GLY A 118 12.38 8.21 2.23
N ILE A 119 11.47 9.17 2.13
CA ILE A 119 10.15 8.98 1.52
C ILE A 119 10.19 9.63 0.13
N GLY A 120 10.20 8.79 -0.90
CA GLY A 120 10.22 9.25 -2.30
C GLY A 120 8.85 9.69 -2.81
N LEU A 121 7.79 9.22 -2.16
CA LEU A 121 6.43 9.62 -2.48
C LEU A 121 5.50 9.44 -1.28
N PHE A 122 5.02 10.53 -0.69
CA PHE A 122 3.85 10.52 0.18
C PHE A 122 2.63 10.91 -0.65
N ARG A 123 1.72 9.96 -0.84
CA ARG A 123 0.50 10.14 -1.64
C ARG A 123 -0.60 10.79 -0.80
N THR A 124 -0.72 12.11 -0.89
CA THR A 124 -1.66 12.88 -0.08
C THR A 124 -3.12 12.68 -0.48
N ASP A 125 -3.41 12.14 -1.64
CA ASP A 125 -4.76 11.82 -2.10
C ASP A 125 -5.54 10.94 -1.12
N PHE A 126 -4.87 10.05 -0.39
CA PHE A 126 -5.50 9.23 0.65
C PHE A 126 -6.05 10.03 1.84
N LEU A 127 -5.52 11.23 2.10
CA LEU A 127 -6.10 12.14 3.12
C LEU A 127 -7.46 12.70 2.69
N TYR A 128 -7.74 12.71 1.39
CA TYR A 128 -8.97 13.26 0.81
C TYR A 128 -10.02 12.18 0.53
N MET A 129 -9.64 10.89 0.57
CA MET A 129 -10.55 9.77 0.28
C MET A 129 -11.36 9.37 1.52
N ASP A 130 -12.46 8.63 1.30
CA ASP A 130 -13.31 8.02 2.32
C ASP A 130 -13.87 9.03 3.37
N ARG A 131 -14.19 10.24 2.91
CA ARG A 131 -14.74 11.34 3.73
C ARG A 131 -15.69 12.22 2.94
N ASN A 132 -16.41 13.10 3.65
CA ASN A 132 -17.43 13.96 3.06
C ASN A 132 -16.97 15.40 2.81
N GLN A 133 -15.75 15.75 3.22
CA GLN A 133 -15.17 17.09 3.03
C GLN A 133 -13.65 17.03 2.96
N ALA A 134 -13.03 18.02 2.35
CA ALA A 134 -11.57 18.12 2.28
C ALA A 134 -10.94 18.25 3.68
N PRO A 135 -9.74 17.66 3.89
CA PRO A 135 -9.00 17.82 5.14
C PRO A 135 -8.61 19.27 5.37
N GLY A 136 -8.75 19.73 6.62
CA GLY A 136 -8.32 21.06 7.03
C GLY A 136 -6.80 21.22 7.03
N GLU A 137 -6.33 22.46 7.19
CA GLU A 137 -4.90 22.78 7.23
C GLU A 137 -4.19 22.07 8.39
N ASP A 138 -4.78 22.10 9.60
CA ASP A 138 -4.17 21.47 10.77
C ASP A 138 -4.06 19.95 10.64
N GLU A 139 -5.09 19.31 10.11
CA GLU A 139 -5.10 17.85 9.86
C GLU A 139 -4.00 17.46 8.86
N GLN A 140 -3.86 18.21 7.79
CA GLN A 140 -2.81 17.99 6.80
C GLN A 140 -1.42 18.23 7.41
N PHE A 141 -1.26 19.30 8.17
CA PHE A 141 -0.02 19.62 8.88
C PHE A 141 0.38 18.51 9.86
N GLU A 142 -0.56 17.98 10.64
CA GLU A 142 -0.29 16.86 11.54
C GLU A 142 0.22 15.62 10.79
N ALA A 143 -0.44 15.27 9.68
CA ALA A 143 -0.01 14.15 8.86
C ALA A 143 1.40 14.36 8.28
N TYR A 144 1.69 15.52 7.70
CA TYR A 144 2.98 15.83 7.09
C TYR A 144 4.10 15.93 8.12
N SER A 145 3.86 16.64 9.22
CA SER A 145 4.84 16.81 10.29
C SER A 145 5.15 15.51 11.02
N SER A 146 4.17 14.61 11.19
CA SER A 146 4.40 13.29 11.79
C SER A 146 5.36 12.44 10.95
N VAL A 147 5.18 12.44 9.64
CA VAL A 147 6.09 11.73 8.70
C VAL A 147 7.48 12.36 8.71
N ALA A 148 7.58 13.68 8.62
CA ALA A 148 8.85 14.39 8.63
C ALA A 148 9.63 14.13 9.93
N LYS A 149 8.96 14.17 11.08
CA LYS A 149 9.55 13.86 12.40
C LYS A 149 10.02 12.41 12.48
N ALA A 150 9.21 11.45 12.03
CA ALA A 150 9.57 10.03 12.03
C ALA A 150 10.77 9.73 11.13
N MET A 151 10.96 10.48 10.05
CA MET A 151 12.10 10.35 9.15
C MET A 151 13.39 10.96 9.70
N GLY A 152 13.33 11.77 10.77
CA GLY A 152 14.51 12.22 11.50
C GLY A 152 15.53 13.00 10.67
N GLY A 153 15.07 13.92 9.82
CA GLY A 153 15.90 14.73 8.93
C GLY A 153 16.24 14.09 7.57
N ARG A 154 15.79 12.86 7.32
CA ARG A 154 15.87 12.24 5.99
C ARG A 154 14.83 12.87 5.06
N GLU A 155 15.09 12.83 3.77
CA GLU A 155 14.25 13.45 2.75
C GLU A 155 12.83 12.87 2.73
N VAL A 156 11.83 13.76 2.62
CA VAL A 156 10.42 13.41 2.48
C VAL A 156 9.84 14.20 1.32
N ILE A 157 9.47 13.51 0.24
CA ILE A 157 8.80 14.11 -0.91
C ILE A 157 7.30 13.92 -0.76
N ILE A 158 6.59 15.03 -0.55
CA ILE A 158 5.14 15.05 -0.41
C ILE A 158 4.53 15.49 -1.74
N ARG A 159 3.72 14.62 -2.35
CA ARG A 159 3.00 14.95 -3.57
C ARG A 159 1.79 15.82 -3.23
N THR A 160 1.65 16.96 -3.90
CA THR A 160 0.40 17.72 -3.85
C THR A 160 -0.75 16.88 -4.39
N LEU A 161 -1.98 17.26 -4.07
CA LEU A 161 -3.19 16.51 -4.38
C LEU A 161 -3.23 16.03 -5.84
N ASP A 162 -3.37 14.73 -6.02
CA ASP A 162 -3.50 14.08 -7.32
C ASP A 162 -4.85 13.36 -7.40
N VAL A 163 -5.89 14.11 -7.72
CA VAL A 163 -7.26 13.62 -7.93
C VAL A 163 -7.67 13.82 -9.39
N GLY A 164 -8.65 13.03 -9.83
CA GLY A 164 -9.10 12.94 -11.22
C GLY A 164 -8.69 11.60 -11.85
N GLY A 165 -9.19 11.33 -13.03
CA GLY A 165 -8.98 10.07 -13.70
C GLY A 165 -9.78 8.93 -13.05
N ASP A 166 -9.08 7.97 -12.49
CA ASP A 166 -9.62 6.80 -11.81
C ASP A 166 -10.01 7.02 -10.34
N LYS A 167 -9.61 8.18 -9.77
CA LYS A 167 -9.87 8.52 -8.36
C LYS A 167 -11.09 9.41 -8.24
N HIS A 168 -12.19 8.81 -7.85
CA HIS A 168 -13.44 9.54 -7.57
C HIS A 168 -13.53 9.89 -6.09
N ILE A 169 -13.65 11.22 -5.81
CA ILE A 169 -13.90 11.75 -4.48
C ILE A 169 -15.23 12.47 -4.53
N SER A 170 -16.23 11.98 -3.80
CA SER A 170 -17.63 12.35 -3.95
C SER A 170 -17.95 13.84 -3.72
N TYR A 171 -17.19 14.53 -2.88
CA TYR A 171 -17.39 15.94 -2.56
C TYR A 171 -16.52 16.88 -3.43
N LEU A 172 -15.66 16.34 -4.31
CA LEU A 172 -14.90 17.13 -5.27
C LEU A 172 -15.63 17.10 -6.62
N GLU A 173 -15.98 18.27 -7.12
CA GLU A 173 -16.60 18.41 -8.42
C GLU A 173 -15.58 18.16 -9.53
N ILE A 174 -15.53 16.93 -10.01
CA ILE A 174 -14.67 16.50 -11.13
C ILE A 174 -15.59 16.03 -12.24
N GLU A 175 -15.63 16.77 -13.32
CA GLU A 175 -16.40 16.42 -14.50
C GLU A 175 -15.86 15.14 -15.15
N LYS A 176 -16.76 14.31 -15.69
CA LYS A 176 -16.39 13.16 -16.49
C LYS A 176 -15.83 13.64 -17.83
N GLU A 177 -14.63 13.19 -18.14
CA GLU A 177 -13.96 13.47 -19.40
C GLU A 177 -13.70 12.17 -20.17
N GLU A 178 -13.60 12.24 -21.51
CA GLU A 178 -13.27 11.08 -22.34
C GLU A 178 -11.86 10.54 -22.07
N ASN A 179 -10.91 11.42 -21.79
CA ASN A 179 -9.53 11.09 -21.42
C ASN A 179 -9.15 11.70 -20.07
N PRO A 180 -9.63 11.15 -18.94
CA PRO A 180 -9.47 11.76 -17.62
C PRO A 180 -8.02 11.98 -17.20
N PHE A 181 -7.08 11.12 -17.66
CA PHE A 181 -5.67 11.25 -17.35
C PHE A 181 -5.00 12.44 -18.03
N MET A 182 -5.51 12.85 -19.18
CA MET A 182 -5.05 14.03 -19.92
C MET A 182 -5.85 15.30 -19.61
N GLY A 183 -6.96 15.16 -18.89
CA GLY A 183 -7.91 16.20 -18.55
C GLY A 183 -7.58 16.97 -17.27
N LEU A 184 -8.65 17.41 -16.57
CA LEU A 184 -8.57 18.20 -15.32
C LEU A 184 -8.15 17.32 -14.14
N ARG A 185 -6.84 17.19 -13.92
CA ARG A 185 -6.26 16.31 -12.91
C ARG A 185 -5.06 16.97 -12.22
N ALA A 186 -4.76 16.52 -11.01
CA ALA A 186 -3.58 16.89 -10.23
C ALA A 186 -3.40 18.40 -10.18
N ILE A 187 -2.23 18.92 -10.61
CA ILE A 187 -1.94 20.35 -10.56
C ILE A 187 -2.94 21.22 -11.35
N ARG A 188 -3.49 20.70 -12.47
CA ARG A 188 -4.51 21.43 -13.22
C ARG A 188 -5.80 21.60 -12.41
N TYR A 189 -6.23 20.58 -11.69
CA TYR A 189 -7.35 20.64 -10.76
C TYR A 189 -7.06 21.59 -9.60
N CYS A 190 -5.87 21.51 -9.01
CA CYS A 190 -5.43 22.38 -7.92
C CYS A 190 -5.43 23.87 -8.32
N LEU A 191 -4.98 24.18 -9.52
CA LEU A 191 -4.96 25.57 -10.03
C LEU A 191 -6.38 26.10 -10.37
N LYS A 192 -7.32 25.23 -10.72
CA LYS A 192 -8.74 25.61 -10.88
C LYS A 192 -9.40 25.81 -9.50
N ASN A 193 -8.96 25.06 -8.47
CA ASN A 193 -9.51 25.08 -7.11
C ASN A 193 -8.48 25.66 -6.12
N THR A 194 -8.11 26.90 -6.33
CA THR A 194 -6.98 27.54 -5.63
C THR A 194 -7.13 27.60 -4.11
N GLU A 195 -8.34 27.73 -3.56
CA GLU A 195 -8.54 27.76 -2.12
C GLU A 195 -8.22 26.41 -1.47
N LEU A 196 -8.66 25.31 -2.07
CA LEU A 196 -8.29 23.96 -1.65
C LEU A 196 -6.75 23.77 -1.70
N PHE A 197 -6.13 24.23 -2.78
CA PHE A 197 -4.68 24.09 -2.95
C PHE A 197 -3.89 24.94 -1.97
N LYS A 198 -4.34 26.18 -1.67
CA LYS A 198 -3.73 27.05 -0.65
C LYS A 198 -3.72 26.41 0.74
N VAL A 199 -4.81 25.71 1.12
CA VAL A 199 -4.87 24.98 2.41
C VAL A 199 -3.75 23.94 2.47
N GLN A 200 -3.55 23.14 1.41
CA GLN A 200 -2.47 22.17 1.35
C GLN A 200 -1.09 22.83 1.39
N LEU A 201 -0.88 23.88 0.60
CA LEU A 201 0.41 24.58 0.57
C LEU A 201 0.76 25.22 1.92
N ARG A 202 -0.21 25.81 2.62
CA ARG A 202 0.03 26.36 3.97
C ARG A 202 0.41 25.25 4.96
N ALA A 203 -0.29 24.10 4.91
CA ALA A 203 0.06 22.96 5.75
C ALA A 203 1.49 22.43 5.47
N LEU A 204 1.95 22.49 4.22
CA LEU A 204 3.30 22.07 3.84
C LEU A 204 4.40 23.06 4.26
N LEU A 205 4.06 24.35 4.36
CA LEU A 205 5.01 25.41 4.69
C LEU A 205 5.19 25.65 6.20
N ARG A 206 4.34 25.08 7.02
CA ARG A 206 4.41 25.08 8.49
C ARG A 206 5.42 24.08 9.01
#